data_70e99635ba630e928666a1d7147c9842
#
_entry.id   70e99635ba630e928666a1d7147c9842
#
_cell.length_a   1.000
_cell.length_b   1.000
_cell.length_c   1.000
_cell.angle_alpha   90.00
_cell.angle_beta   90.00
_cell.angle_gamma   90.00
#
_symmetry.space_group_name_H-M   'P 1'
#
loop_
_entity.id
_entity.type
_entity.pdbx_description
1 polymer ?
#
loop_
_entity_poly.entity_id
_entity_poly.type
_entity_poly.pdbx_seq_one_letter_code
_entity_poly.pdbx_strand_id
1 'polypeptide(L)'
;MGWSLPLLVDHAKDLPGAWFAPMGIAEQNTINERGEFISKDRQVHDQSFKQAVSAKSINALVDKDKLEPCQYGFMACRLIHYIVGCRARNPSNRILLTKADMDSAYRRQHVDFLAATKSIMWATINGVKLLVMCLRLTFGG
;
A
#
# COMPACT_ATOMS: atom_id res chain seq x y z
N MET A 1 -10.05 -14.19 -8.40
CA MET A 1 -10.24 -12.75 -8.09
C MET A 1 -9.16 -11.96 -8.83
N GLY A 2 -9.55 -11.14 -9.83
CA GLY A 2 -8.60 -10.42 -10.68
C GLY A 2 -8.06 -9.15 -10.03
N TRP A 3 -6.97 -9.29 -9.27
CA TRP A 3 -6.28 -8.13 -8.69
C TRP A 3 -5.18 -7.59 -9.59
N SER A 4 -4.71 -8.42 -10.51
CA SER A 4 -3.63 -8.08 -11.42
C SER A 4 -3.80 -8.79 -12.76
N LEU A 5 -3.25 -8.19 -13.79
CA LEU A 5 -3.24 -8.70 -15.16
C LEU A 5 -1.80 -8.95 -15.58
N PRO A 6 -1.41 -10.21 -15.89
CA PRO A 6 -0.12 -10.47 -16.48
C PRO A 6 -0.10 -9.95 -17.92
N LEU A 7 1.01 -9.34 -18.32
CA LEU A 7 1.22 -8.75 -19.63
C LEU A 7 2.45 -9.35 -20.31
N LEU A 8 2.38 -9.53 -21.60
CA LEU A 8 3.58 -9.77 -22.41
C LEU A 8 4.37 -8.46 -22.54
N VAL A 9 5.69 -8.55 -22.47
CA VAL A 9 6.57 -7.37 -22.53
C VAL A 9 6.30 -6.54 -23.77
N ASP A 10 6.06 -7.17 -24.91
CA ASP A 10 5.83 -6.49 -26.19
C ASP A 10 4.50 -5.73 -26.21
N HIS A 11 3.45 -6.30 -25.61
CA HIS A 11 2.15 -5.62 -25.53
C HIS A 11 2.15 -4.43 -24.57
N ALA A 12 3.00 -4.47 -23.55
CA ALA A 12 3.06 -3.38 -22.58
C ALA A 12 3.76 -2.13 -23.12
N LYS A 13 4.62 -2.26 -24.12
CA LYS A 13 5.32 -1.13 -24.75
C LYS A 13 4.36 -0.16 -25.44
N ASP A 14 3.23 -0.68 -25.93
CA ASP A 14 2.24 0.08 -26.70
C ASP A 14 1.14 0.69 -25.81
N LEU A 15 1.20 0.46 -24.50
CA LEU A 15 0.22 1.03 -23.58
C LEU A 15 0.49 2.53 -23.35
N PRO A 16 -0.47 3.42 -23.65
CA PRO A 16 -0.28 4.85 -23.48
C PRO A 16 0.00 5.21 -22.02
N GLY A 17 1.08 5.96 -21.82
CA GLY A 17 1.46 6.43 -20.49
C GLY A 17 1.90 5.33 -19.52
N ALA A 18 2.26 4.15 -20.04
CA ALA A 18 2.74 3.04 -19.23
C ALA A 18 3.99 3.43 -18.44
N TRP A 19 3.99 3.07 -17.17
CA TRP A 19 5.12 3.26 -16.27
C TRP A 19 5.50 1.94 -15.64
N PHE A 20 6.77 1.61 -15.71
CA PHE A 20 7.30 0.33 -15.25
C PHE A 20 8.18 0.54 -14.03
N ALA A 21 7.88 -0.15 -12.94
CA ALA A 21 8.69 -0.11 -11.73
C ALA A 21 9.07 -1.54 -11.29
N PRO A 22 10.24 -1.72 -10.67
CA PRO A 22 10.61 -3.02 -10.15
C PRO A 22 9.69 -3.44 -9.01
N MET A 23 9.43 -4.73 -8.96
CA MET A 23 8.83 -5.38 -7.81
C MET A 23 9.96 -5.87 -6.90
N GLY A 24 9.87 -5.54 -5.63
CA GLY A 24 10.78 -6.01 -4.60
C GLY A 24 10.06 -6.85 -3.56
N ILE A 25 10.85 -7.50 -2.71
CA ILE A 25 10.38 -8.15 -1.50
C ILE A 25 11.04 -7.43 -0.32
N ALA A 26 10.23 -6.94 0.60
CA ALA A 26 10.70 -6.36 1.85
C ALA A 26 10.41 -7.35 2.98
N GLU A 27 11.45 -7.76 3.68
CA GLU A 27 11.31 -8.53 4.90
C GLU A 27 10.77 -7.63 6.01
N GLN A 28 9.76 -8.10 6.69
CA GLN A 28 9.18 -7.43 7.83
C GLN A 28 8.99 -8.40 8.98
N ASN A 29 9.49 -8.02 10.14
CA ASN A 29 9.21 -8.77 11.36
C ASN A 29 7.80 -8.43 11.85
N THR A 30 7.03 -9.46 12.14
CA THR A 30 5.72 -9.35 12.77
C THR A 30 5.64 -10.29 13.96
N ILE A 31 4.66 -10.10 14.82
CA ILE A 31 4.42 -10.96 15.98
C ILE A 31 3.22 -11.84 15.66
N ASN A 32 3.38 -13.15 15.81
CA ASN A 32 2.29 -14.11 15.65
C ASN A 32 1.34 -14.11 16.87
N GLU A 33 0.28 -14.91 16.80
CA GLU A 33 -0.70 -15.03 17.88
C GLU A 33 -0.11 -15.58 19.19
N ARG A 34 1.06 -16.22 19.13
CA ARG A 34 1.80 -16.75 20.28
C ARG A 34 2.79 -15.75 20.89
N GLY A 35 2.88 -14.53 20.31
CA GLY A 35 3.82 -13.51 20.75
C GLY A 35 5.25 -13.68 20.24
N GLU A 36 5.49 -14.58 19.28
CA GLU A 36 6.80 -14.85 18.71
C GLU A 36 7.05 -13.97 17.48
N PHE A 37 8.30 -13.50 17.31
CA PHE A 37 8.69 -12.80 16.11
C PHE A 37 8.80 -13.78 14.95
N ILE A 38 8.08 -13.46 13.87
CA ILE A 38 8.16 -14.19 12.60
C ILE A 38 8.53 -13.22 11.49
N SER A 39 9.36 -13.67 10.55
CA SER A 39 9.61 -12.94 9.31
C SER A 39 8.43 -13.11 8.37
N LYS A 40 7.98 -12.01 7.79
CA LYS A 40 6.92 -11.98 6.77
C LYS A 40 7.40 -11.18 5.59
N ASP A 41 7.49 -11.82 4.44
CA ASP A 41 7.82 -11.15 3.20
C ASP A 41 6.64 -10.34 2.70
N ARG A 42 6.91 -9.09 2.34
CA ARG A 42 5.94 -8.22 1.69
C ARG A 42 6.41 -7.88 0.28
N GLN A 43 5.55 -8.14 -0.66
CA GLN A 43 5.71 -7.63 -2.01
C GLN A 43 5.54 -6.11 -1.99
N VAL A 44 6.54 -5.40 -2.48
CA VAL A 44 6.55 -3.94 -2.58
C VAL A 44 6.70 -3.51 -4.03
N HIS A 45 6.08 -2.39 -4.36
CA HIS A 45 6.15 -1.75 -5.66
C HIS A 45 6.92 -0.44 -5.51
N ASP A 46 8.08 -0.33 -6.16
CA ASP A 46 8.92 0.87 -6.05
C ASP A 46 8.40 1.99 -6.96
N GLN A 47 7.46 2.77 -6.44
CA GLN A 47 6.91 3.94 -7.14
C GLN A 47 7.88 5.14 -7.17
N SER A 48 8.99 5.05 -6.45
CA SER A 48 10.07 6.04 -6.51
C SER A 48 11.12 5.73 -7.58
N PHE A 49 11.00 4.56 -8.23
CA PHE A 49 11.89 4.17 -9.32
C PHE A 49 11.80 5.15 -10.50
N LYS A 50 12.96 5.52 -11.03
CA LYS A 50 13.08 6.36 -12.22
C LYS A 50 13.46 5.50 -13.41
N GLN A 51 12.67 5.56 -14.47
CA GLN A 51 12.96 4.80 -15.71
C GLN A 51 14.19 5.32 -16.46
N ALA A 52 14.54 6.59 -16.29
CA ALA A 52 15.73 7.23 -16.80
C ALA A 52 16.23 8.28 -15.81
N VAL A 53 17.50 8.68 -15.94
CA VAL A 53 18.12 9.67 -15.03
C VAL A 53 17.36 11.00 -15.03
N SER A 54 16.86 11.43 -16.20
CA SER A 54 16.07 12.64 -16.36
C SER A 54 14.58 12.49 -16.06
N ALA A 55 14.09 11.26 -15.88
CA ALA A 55 12.67 10.99 -15.64
C ALA A 55 12.30 11.26 -14.18
N LYS A 56 11.06 11.74 -13.98
CA LYS A 56 10.46 11.81 -12.65
C LYS A 56 9.87 10.44 -12.31
N SER A 57 9.95 10.02 -11.06
CA SER A 57 9.23 8.84 -10.57
C SER A 57 7.74 9.13 -10.45
N ILE A 58 6.91 8.09 -10.31
CA ILE A 58 5.46 8.24 -10.07
C ILE A 58 5.21 9.11 -8.84
N ASN A 59 5.91 8.83 -7.75
CA ASN A 59 5.79 9.61 -6.52
C ASN A 59 6.19 11.08 -6.70
N ALA A 60 7.13 11.38 -7.58
CA ALA A 60 7.53 12.75 -7.88
C ALA A 60 6.57 13.49 -8.84
N LEU A 61 5.63 12.77 -9.46
CA LEU A 61 4.56 13.35 -10.30
C LEU A 61 3.34 13.75 -9.47
N VAL A 62 3.25 13.30 -8.22
CA VAL A 62 2.15 13.67 -7.32
C VAL A 62 2.27 15.15 -6.98
N ASP A 63 1.25 15.90 -7.35
CA ASP A 63 1.11 17.30 -7.00
C ASP A 63 0.66 17.41 -5.54
N LYS A 64 1.63 17.65 -4.66
CA LYS A 64 1.37 17.72 -3.21
C LYS A 64 0.52 18.93 -2.83
N ASP A 65 0.50 19.96 -3.63
CA ASP A 65 -0.26 21.18 -3.36
C ASP A 65 -1.76 20.98 -3.59
N LYS A 66 -2.11 19.94 -4.37
CA LYS A 66 -3.50 19.50 -4.59
C LYS A 66 -4.00 18.49 -3.56
N LEU A 67 -3.13 17.99 -2.70
CA LEU A 67 -3.53 17.08 -1.65
C LEU A 67 -4.00 17.87 -0.44
N GLU A 68 -5.22 17.60 0.00
CA GLU A 68 -5.67 18.11 1.27
C GLU A 68 -4.79 17.55 2.40
N PRO A 69 -4.33 18.40 3.35
CA PRO A 69 -3.56 17.91 4.47
C PRO A 69 -4.38 16.90 5.29
N CYS A 70 -3.77 15.79 5.66
CA CYS A 70 -4.40 14.83 6.56
C CYS A 70 -4.71 15.49 7.89
N GLN A 71 -5.98 15.65 8.20
CA GLN A 71 -6.44 16.25 9.45
C GLN A 71 -6.87 15.15 10.41
N TYR A 72 -5.97 14.76 11.29
CA TYR A 72 -6.30 13.80 12.37
C TYR A 72 -7.04 14.47 13.53
N GLY A 73 -7.02 15.82 13.58
CA GLY A 73 -7.62 16.61 14.66
C GLY A 73 -7.10 16.19 16.03
N PHE A 74 -7.99 16.22 17.01
CA PHE A 74 -7.70 15.81 18.39
C PHE A 74 -8.13 14.34 18.67
N MET A 75 -8.10 13.45 17.68
CA MET A 75 -8.66 12.11 17.81
C MET A 75 -8.02 11.33 18.97
N ALA A 76 -6.69 11.35 19.10
CA ALA A 76 -6.00 10.68 20.20
C ALA A 76 -6.38 11.26 21.58
N CYS A 77 -6.43 12.59 21.69
CA CYS A 77 -6.86 13.27 22.92
C CYS A 77 -8.31 12.94 23.28
N ARG A 78 -9.21 12.89 22.28
CA ARG A 78 -10.62 12.51 22.49
C ARG A 78 -10.74 11.08 22.97
N LEU A 79 -9.95 10.14 22.42
CA LEU A 79 -9.94 8.75 22.85
C LEU A 79 -9.49 8.63 24.30
N ILE A 80 -8.39 9.30 24.68
CA ILE A 80 -7.89 9.31 26.06
C ILE A 80 -8.96 9.92 27.00
N HIS A 81 -9.52 11.04 26.62
CA HIS A 81 -10.57 11.70 27.41
C HIS A 81 -11.79 10.79 27.61
N TYR A 82 -12.20 10.07 26.55
CA TYR A 82 -13.30 9.11 26.63
C TYR A 82 -12.97 7.95 27.56
N ILE A 83 -11.77 7.38 27.50
CA ILE A 83 -11.31 6.30 28.39
C ILE A 83 -11.33 6.76 29.85
N VAL A 84 -10.78 7.94 30.13
CA VAL A 84 -10.77 8.53 31.49
C VAL A 84 -12.21 8.75 32.00
N GLY A 85 -13.08 9.32 31.16
CA GLY A 85 -14.48 9.52 31.49
C GLY A 85 -15.24 8.21 31.75
N CYS A 86 -14.98 7.16 30.97
CA CYS A 86 -15.54 5.84 31.21
C CYS A 86 -15.05 5.24 32.54
N ARG A 87 -13.76 5.40 32.85
CA ARG A 87 -13.18 4.94 34.11
C ARG A 87 -13.78 5.67 35.31
N ALA A 88 -13.93 6.98 35.23
CA ALA A 88 -14.51 7.78 36.31
C ALA A 88 -15.98 7.39 36.61
N ARG A 89 -16.76 7.12 35.57
CA ARG A 89 -18.17 6.72 35.71
C ARG A 89 -18.37 5.28 36.15
N ASN A 90 -17.42 4.40 35.81
CA ASN A 90 -17.52 2.97 36.06
C ASN A 90 -16.18 2.44 36.63
N PRO A 91 -15.81 2.81 37.85
CA PRO A 91 -14.46 2.54 38.40
C PRO A 91 -14.16 1.06 38.53
N SER A 92 -15.17 0.23 38.78
CA SER A 92 -15.03 -1.22 38.99
C SER A 92 -15.10 -2.02 37.71
N ASN A 93 -15.54 -1.41 36.60
CA ASN A 93 -15.72 -2.12 35.33
C ASN A 93 -14.44 -2.14 34.51
N ARG A 94 -14.16 -3.29 33.86
CA ARG A 94 -13.08 -3.41 32.93
C ARG A 94 -13.38 -2.63 31.65
N ILE A 95 -12.49 -1.75 31.25
CA ILE A 95 -12.56 -1.06 29.96
C ILE A 95 -11.84 -1.92 28.92
N LEU A 96 -12.56 -2.30 27.87
CA LEU A 96 -12.02 -3.05 26.74
C LEU A 96 -11.90 -2.12 25.54
N LEU A 97 -10.74 -2.16 24.89
CA LEU A 97 -10.50 -1.51 23.61
C LEU A 97 -10.38 -2.58 22.54
N THR A 98 -11.14 -2.42 21.46
CA THR A 98 -11.03 -3.25 20.27
C THR A 98 -10.41 -2.45 19.15
N LYS A 99 -9.47 -3.07 18.43
CA LYS A 99 -8.92 -2.56 17.19
C LYS A 99 -9.42 -3.45 16.06
N ALA A 100 -10.05 -2.84 15.06
CA ALA A 100 -10.39 -3.51 13.82
C ALA A 100 -9.46 -2.99 12.71
N ASP A 101 -8.95 -3.89 11.91
CA ASP A 101 -8.14 -3.57 10.75
C ASP A 101 -8.74 -4.24 9.52
N MET A 102 -8.66 -3.58 8.38
CA MET A 102 -9.17 -4.12 7.14
C MET A 102 -8.09 -4.94 6.46
N ASP A 103 -8.31 -6.25 6.37
CA ASP A 103 -7.39 -7.11 5.63
C ASP A 103 -7.31 -6.66 4.16
N SER A 104 -6.07 -6.52 3.70
CA SER A 104 -5.78 -6.17 2.31
C SER A 104 -6.48 -4.90 1.82
N ALA A 105 -6.59 -3.88 2.67
CA ALA A 105 -7.38 -2.66 2.43
C ALA A 105 -7.12 -2.04 1.04
N TYR A 106 -5.86 -1.88 0.66
CA TYR A 106 -5.49 -1.31 -0.64
C TYR A 106 -5.97 -2.17 -1.82
N ARG A 107 -5.87 -3.49 -1.69
CA ARG A 107 -6.30 -4.43 -2.73
C ARG A 107 -7.81 -4.52 -2.90
N ARG A 108 -8.58 -3.89 -2.03
CA ARG A 108 -10.04 -3.77 -2.14
C ARG A 108 -10.47 -2.57 -2.98
N GLN A 109 -9.55 -1.63 -3.23
CA GLN A 109 -9.82 -0.44 -4.04
C GLN A 109 -9.43 -0.68 -5.49
N HIS A 110 -10.39 -0.50 -6.40
CA HIS A 110 -10.13 -0.54 -7.84
C HIS A 110 -9.43 0.75 -8.27
N VAL A 111 -8.56 0.61 -9.23
CA VAL A 111 -8.00 1.75 -9.96
C VAL A 111 -8.55 1.76 -11.39
N ASP A 112 -8.71 2.94 -11.97
CA ASP A 112 -9.07 3.04 -13.37
C ASP A 112 -7.92 2.55 -14.27
N PHE A 113 -8.24 2.31 -15.55
CA PHE A 113 -7.27 1.74 -16.48
C PHE A 113 -6.03 2.64 -16.66
N LEU A 114 -6.20 3.96 -16.75
CA LEU A 114 -5.08 4.88 -16.93
C LEU A 114 -4.18 4.94 -15.69
N ALA A 115 -4.76 4.83 -14.50
CA ALA A 115 -3.97 4.71 -13.27
C ALA A 115 -3.26 3.34 -13.20
N ALA A 116 -3.92 2.27 -13.63
CA ALA A 116 -3.33 0.94 -13.67
C ALA A 116 -2.12 0.84 -14.61
N THR A 117 -2.14 1.53 -15.77
CA THR A 117 -0.98 1.56 -16.67
C THR A 117 0.26 2.20 -16.04
N LYS A 118 0.09 3.08 -15.05
CA LYS A 118 1.19 3.69 -14.28
C LYS A 118 1.66 2.81 -13.12
N SER A 119 1.03 1.67 -12.91
CA SER A 119 1.32 0.74 -11.82
C SER A 119 1.75 -0.64 -12.33
N ILE A 120 2.43 -0.68 -13.48
CA ILE A 120 2.96 -1.92 -14.01
C ILE A 120 4.25 -2.27 -13.28
N MET A 121 4.28 -3.45 -12.71
CA MET A 121 5.45 -4.02 -12.06
C MET A 121 6.17 -4.98 -12.99
N TRP A 122 7.47 -5.05 -12.84
CA TRP A 122 8.25 -6.11 -13.47
C TRP A 122 9.07 -6.87 -12.43
N ALA A 123 9.19 -8.16 -12.67
CA ALA A 123 10.05 -9.07 -11.91
C ALA A 123 10.72 -10.06 -12.88
N THR A 124 11.84 -10.58 -12.48
CA THR A 124 12.48 -11.69 -13.21
C THR A 124 12.33 -12.95 -12.36
N ILE A 125 11.65 -13.96 -12.91
CA ILE A 125 11.46 -15.25 -12.26
C ILE A 125 12.03 -16.32 -13.18
N ASN A 126 12.99 -17.09 -12.69
CA ASN A 126 13.70 -18.13 -13.46
C ASN A 126 14.26 -17.60 -14.79
N GLY A 127 14.81 -16.38 -14.79
CA GLY A 127 15.37 -15.75 -15.99
C GLY A 127 14.33 -15.14 -16.95
N VAL A 128 13.05 -15.33 -16.69
CA VAL A 128 11.97 -14.76 -17.51
C VAL A 128 11.48 -13.44 -16.90
N LYS A 129 11.48 -12.37 -17.70
CA LYS A 129 10.93 -11.09 -17.30
C LYS A 129 9.40 -11.12 -17.42
N LEU A 130 8.75 -10.91 -16.31
CA LEU A 130 7.29 -10.85 -16.20
C LEU A 130 6.86 -9.40 -15.92
N LEU A 131 5.79 -8.98 -16.58
CA LEU A 131 5.11 -7.73 -16.34
C LEU A 131 3.74 -8.01 -15.74
N VAL A 132 3.37 -7.24 -14.73
CA VAL A 132 2.08 -7.38 -14.04
C VAL A 132 1.47 -6.00 -13.85
N MET A 133 0.34 -5.76 -14.47
CA MET A 133 -0.45 -4.55 -14.27
C MET A 133 -1.39 -4.74 -13.08
N CYS A 134 -1.30 -3.84 -12.12
CA CYS A 134 -2.14 -3.89 -10.93
C CYS A 134 -3.48 -3.18 -11.18
N LEU A 135 -4.57 -3.94 -11.10
CA LEU A 135 -5.95 -3.42 -11.24
C LEU A 135 -6.54 -2.95 -9.90
N ARG A 136 -5.73 -3.00 -8.85
CA ARG A 136 -6.05 -2.57 -7.50
C ARG A 136 -4.92 -1.70 -6.98
N LEU A 137 -5.20 -0.88 -5.99
CA LEU A 137 -4.15 -0.11 -5.34
C LEU A 137 -3.04 -1.04 -4.83
N THR A 138 -1.81 -0.66 -5.13
CA THR A 138 -0.62 -1.36 -4.63
C THR A 138 -0.15 -0.74 -3.32
N PHE A 139 0.46 -1.57 -2.48
CA PHE A 139 1.12 -1.12 -1.27
C PHE A 139 2.58 -0.83 -1.59
N GLY A 140 3.06 0.33 -1.21
CA GLY A 140 4.47 0.68 -1.33
C GLY A 140 4.70 1.88 -2.24
N GLY A 141 5.14 2.92 -1.68
CA GLY A 141 5.59 4.16 -2.24
C GLY A 141 5.96 5.09 -1.13
#